data_115e13682133ebd644a0a067a5a25664
#
_entry.id   115e13682133ebd644a0a067a5a25664
#
_cell.length_a   1.000
_cell.length_b   1.000
_cell.length_c   1.000
_cell.angle_alpha   90.00
_cell.angle_beta   90.00
_cell.angle_gamma   90.00
#
_symmetry.space_group_name_H-M   'P 1'
#
loop_
_entity.id
_entity.type
_entity.pdbx_description
1 polymer ?
#
loop_
_entity_poly.entity_id
_entity_poly.type
_entity_poly.pdbx_seq_one_letter_code
_entity_poly.pdbx_strand_id
1 'polypeptide(L)'
;MFVINHPAGPPAQGLELDDGNPPRLGRSLTPLPARRPSRLRAHPRLARLTVLLAAFVCAACGLVYELELVALGSYLLGDSVTQTSVVLSVMVFAMGLGSLLAKRFTCRPATAFALVECALALTGGLSVLALYSCWAWIGRYQAAMVGLTCLIGVLIGAEIPLLMTLIQRIRREDAGRAAADLFAADYVGALIGGLAFPFLILPAFGPGTGALVTGAVNAVAGAAVVLWLFREEPPPRVRLLLWGCCALVLALLAATAAWSGAIERSARSALYGAQVRVATHSRYQEIVLTGPAEGPLRLYRDGRLAVCGPDEYRGSEALVHPAMAAGPDARVLLLGGGDGLALREVLRHGGVHSVLVVDADPALTRLARTDPGLAALSGRSLDDPRVRVAEADPLEWLRSVRPSDRTFDVVLADLPVPADSGTVKFHSQEFYGLATRLLSPGGRLAVRAGGEREELWQVESGLRAAGLRTIPYAVAGSATASCPPGPAENAAGRTAADAVAETVAETEPGQSFLLASAAQPPLGLAPDAPPPRAFTADGLRASAARLTVLRPARPPAALTLLGPR
;
A
#
# COMPACT_ATOMS: atom_id res chain seq x y z
N MET A 1 19.87 32.25 -31.63
CA MET A 1 20.61 33.38 -32.23
C MET A 1 19.65 34.57 -32.28
N PHE A 2 19.52 35.30 -31.17
CA PHE A 2 18.77 36.55 -31.11
C PHE A 2 19.71 37.61 -30.53
N VAL A 3 20.09 38.57 -31.39
CA VAL A 3 20.92 39.71 -31.02
C VAL A 3 19.97 40.78 -30.46
N ILE A 4 20.20 41.20 -29.22
CA ILE A 4 19.51 42.36 -28.65
C ILE A 4 20.46 43.54 -28.68
N ASN A 5 20.11 44.56 -29.52
CA ASN A 5 20.74 45.85 -29.59
C ASN A 5 20.44 46.70 -28.36
N HIS A 6 21.47 47.24 -27.71
CA HIS A 6 21.36 48.31 -26.72
C HIS A 6 21.37 49.69 -27.40
N PRO A 7 20.47 50.59 -27.03
CA PRO A 7 20.62 52.01 -27.42
C PRO A 7 21.53 52.78 -26.44
N ALA A 8 22.35 53.63 -27.00
CA ALA A 8 23.28 54.50 -26.28
C ALA A 8 22.56 55.57 -25.47
N GLY A 9 22.99 55.82 -24.24
CA GLY A 9 22.53 56.92 -23.40
C GLY A 9 23.24 58.24 -23.70
N PRO A 10 22.62 59.39 -23.33
CA PRO A 10 23.12 60.73 -23.64
C PRO A 10 24.29 61.17 -22.72
N PRO A 11 25.07 62.20 -23.11
CA PRO A 11 26.30 62.61 -22.46
C PRO A 11 26.07 63.40 -21.17
N ALA A 12 27.00 63.27 -20.25
CA ALA A 12 27.04 63.94 -18.98
C ALA A 12 27.27 65.41 -19.09
N GLN A 13 26.38 66.23 -18.51
CA GLN A 13 26.62 67.64 -18.26
C GLN A 13 27.39 67.85 -16.95
N GLY A 14 28.44 68.69 -17.03
CA GLY A 14 29.26 69.05 -15.93
C GLY A 14 28.51 69.92 -14.90
N LEU A 15 28.80 69.68 -13.65
CA LEU A 15 28.41 70.51 -12.51
C LEU A 15 29.67 71.11 -11.92
N GLU A 16 29.71 72.47 -11.90
CA GLU A 16 30.73 73.32 -11.28
C GLU A 16 30.82 73.09 -9.79
N LEU A 17 32.06 73.11 -9.28
CA LEU A 17 32.42 73.11 -7.88
C LEU A 17 32.13 74.49 -7.28
N ASP A 18 31.27 74.54 -6.26
CA ASP A 18 31.10 75.76 -5.44
C ASP A 18 31.81 75.47 -4.07
N ASP A 19 32.81 76.32 -3.82
CA ASP A 19 33.59 76.34 -2.54
C ASP A 19 32.80 77.05 -1.44
N GLY A 20 32.34 76.31 -0.43
CA GLY A 20 31.65 76.99 0.65
C GLY A 20 31.36 76.09 1.88
N ASN A 21 32.32 76.11 2.80
CA ASN A 21 32.19 76.00 4.29
C ASN A 21 31.36 74.83 4.88
N PRO A 22 31.93 73.91 5.70
CA PRO A 22 31.21 72.80 6.34
C PRO A 22 30.43 73.26 7.58
N PRO A 23 29.16 72.92 7.74
CA PRO A 23 28.45 73.12 8.99
C PRO A 23 28.92 72.09 10.03
N ARG A 24 29.43 72.56 11.16
CA ARG A 24 29.69 71.75 12.35
C ARG A 24 28.38 71.27 12.98
N LEU A 25 27.99 70.05 12.78
CA LEU A 25 26.95 69.34 13.54
C LEU A 25 27.64 68.33 14.46
N GLY A 26 27.95 68.80 15.67
CA GLY A 26 28.28 67.94 16.80
C GLY A 26 27.01 67.15 17.22
N ARG A 27 26.87 65.92 16.75
CA ARG A 27 26.07 64.91 17.41
C ARG A 27 27.04 63.84 17.94
N SER A 28 27.20 63.80 19.27
CA SER A 28 27.82 62.71 19.97
C SER A 28 27.06 61.42 19.62
N LEU A 29 27.62 60.64 18.71
CA LEU A 29 27.19 59.27 18.50
C LEU A 29 27.59 58.50 19.78
N THR A 30 26.61 58.30 20.68
CA THR A 30 26.74 57.27 21.69
C THR A 30 27.04 55.96 20.99
N PRO A 31 28.12 55.23 21.35
CA PRO A 31 28.41 53.95 20.74
C PRO A 31 27.24 53.02 21.03
N LEU A 32 26.60 52.53 19.97
CA LEU A 32 25.63 51.45 20.09
C LEU A 32 26.26 50.32 20.90
N PRO A 33 25.56 49.78 21.91
CA PRO A 33 26.09 48.69 22.72
C PRO A 33 26.57 47.58 21.80
N ALA A 34 27.84 47.22 21.93
CA ALA A 34 28.45 46.13 21.20
C ALA A 34 27.57 44.87 21.39
N ARG A 35 26.87 44.47 20.33
CA ARG A 35 26.14 43.22 20.34
C ARG A 35 27.12 42.12 20.70
N ARG A 36 26.92 41.49 21.86
CA ARG A 36 27.70 40.33 22.31
C ARG A 36 27.73 39.32 21.17
N PRO A 37 28.91 38.72 20.83
CA PRO A 37 28.99 37.73 19.76
C PRO A 37 28.08 36.56 20.11
N SER A 38 27.11 36.30 19.25
CA SER A 38 26.25 35.13 19.37
C SER A 38 27.14 33.88 19.35
N ARG A 39 26.78 32.84 20.13
CA ARG A 39 27.51 31.56 20.15
C ARG A 39 27.66 30.93 18.76
N LEU A 40 26.74 31.25 17.82
CA LEU A 40 26.82 30.95 16.41
C LEU A 40 28.12 31.41 15.71
N ARG A 41 28.68 32.55 16.12
CA ARG A 41 29.96 33.05 15.59
C ARG A 41 31.18 32.38 16.22
N ALA A 42 31.05 31.79 17.40
CA ALA A 42 32.15 31.08 18.05
C ALA A 42 32.48 29.72 17.41
N HIS A 43 31.46 29.00 16.91
CA HIS A 43 31.64 27.68 16.27
C HIS A 43 30.81 27.55 14.99
N PRO A 44 31.12 28.26 13.89
CA PRO A 44 30.29 28.30 12.68
C PRO A 44 30.22 26.95 11.96
N ARG A 45 31.26 26.10 12.08
CA ARG A 45 31.26 24.75 11.48
C ARG A 45 30.25 23.82 12.17
N LEU A 46 30.21 23.88 13.52
CA LEU A 46 29.26 23.07 14.28
C LEU A 46 27.81 23.52 14.02
N ALA A 47 27.58 24.83 13.99
CA ALA A 47 26.28 25.39 13.68
C ALA A 47 25.77 24.97 12.29
N ARG A 48 26.64 25.00 11.26
CA ARG A 48 26.32 24.52 9.92
C ARG A 48 26.01 23.02 9.92
N LEU A 49 26.83 22.20 10.56
CA LEU A 49 26.62 20.76 10.63
C LEU A 49 25.28 20.43 11.31
N THR A 50 24.91 21.16 12.36
CA THR A 50 23.59 20.95 13.01
C THR A 50 22.43 21.28 12.10
N VAL A 51 22.52 22.34 11.29
CA VAL A 51 21.45 22.67 10.30
C VAL A 51 21.38 21.62 9.20
N LEU A 52 22.53 21.15 8.70
CA LEU A 52 22.56 20.09 7.67
C LEU A 52 22.03 18.76 8.23
N LEU A 53 22.36 18.43 9.47
CA LEU A 53 21.82 17.24 10.14
C LEU A 53 20.31 17.34 10.34
N ALA A 54 19.80 18.53 10.67
CA ALA A 54 18.36 18.73 10.77
C ALA A 54 17.68 18.59 9.40
N ALA A 55 18.25 19.18 8.34
CA ALA A 55 17.75 19.00 6.98
C ALA A 55 17.68 17.52 6.59
N PHE A 56 18.76 16.78 6.90
CA PHE A 56 18.80 15.32 6.69
C PHE A 56 17.67 14.59 7.44
N VAL A 57 17.45 14.89 8.73
CA VAL A 57 16.41 14.23 9.53
C VAL A 57 15.01 14.62 9.05
N CYS A 58 14.77 15.91 8.78
CA CYS A 58 13.49 16.39 8.29
C CYS A 58 13.15 15.78 6.94
N ALA A 59 14.11 15.70 6.01
CA ALA A 59 13.92 15.05 4.71
C ALA A 59 13.63 13.55 4.85
N ALA A 60 14.32 12.86 5.77
CA ALA A 60 14.03 11.46 6.07
C ALA A 60 12.60 11.28 6.57
N CYS A 61 12.16 12.11 7.52
CA CYS A 61 10.79 12.09 8.04
C CYS A 61 9.76 12.46 6.95
N GLY A 62 10.05 13.46 6.12
CA GLY A 62 9.19 13.90 5.02
C GLY A 62 8.89 12.77 4.04
N LEU A 63 9.93 12.02 3.62
CA LEU A 63 9.75 10.89 2.72
C LEU A 63 9.02 9.72 3.39
N VAL A 64 9.23 9.49 4.69
CA VAL A 64 8.45 8.48 5.43
C VAL A 64 6.97 8.83 5.40
N TYR A 65 6.56 10.07 5.67
CA TYR A 65 5.15 10.48 5.57
C TYR A 65 4.56 10.28 4.17
N GLU A 66 5.33 10.58 3.14
CA GLU A 66 4.91 10.36 1.76
C GLU A 66 4.64 8.88 1.48
N LEU A 67 5.57 8.01 1.87
CA LEU A 67 5.45 6.56 1.69
C LEU A 67 4.33 5.95 2.56
N GLU A 68 4.08 6.48 3.75
CA GLU A 68 2.96 6.07 4.60
C GLU A 68 1.62 6.39 3.94
N LEU A 69 1.47 7.58 3.35
CA LEU A 69 0.26 7.96 2.61
C LEU A 69 0.06 7.11 1.35
N VAL A 70 1.14 6.82 0.61
CA VAL A 70 1.10 5.93 -0.55
C VAL A 70 0.70 4.51 -0.14
N ALA A 71 1.34 3.97 0.89
CA ALA A 71 1.06 2.62 1.38
C ALA A 71 -0.38 2.49 1.86
N LEU A 72 -0.86 3.47 2.64
CA LEU A 72 -2.23 3.47 3.15
C LEU A 72 -3.26 3.66 2.03
N GLY A 73 -2.97 4.52 1.05
CA GLY A 73 -3.82 4.71 -0.13
C GLY A 73 -3.98 3.44 -0.95
N SER A 74 -2.88 2.78 -1.23
CA SER A 74 -2.86 1.50 -1.96
C SER A 74 -3.58 0.39 -1.18
N TYR A 75 -3.40 0.36 0.13
CA TYR A 75 -4.04 -0.59 1.02
C TYR A 75 -5.57 -0.44 1.07
N LEU A 76 -6.08 0.80 1.21
CA LEU A 76 -7.51 1.05 1.40
C LEU A 76 -8.32 1.06 0.09
N LEU A 77 -7.70 1.40 -1.05
CA LEU A 77 -8.38 1.55 -2.33
C LEU A 77 -8.00 0.48 -3.37
N GLY A 78 -6.97 -0.33 -3.11
CA GLY A 78 -6.60 -1.50 -3.91
C GLY A 78 -5.91 -1.21 -5.25
N ASP A 79 -5.87 0.04 -5.73
CA ASP A 79 -5.14 0.44 -6.95
C ASP A 79 -3.85 1.18 -6.58
N SER A 80 -2.75 0.42 -6.52
CA SER A 80 -1.47 0.95 -6.09
C SER A 80 -0.89 1.99 -7.05
N VAL A 81 -1.07 1.84 -8.35
CA VAL A 81 -0.47 2.73 -9.36
C VAL A 81 -1.17 4.08 -9.39
N THR A 82 -2.50 4.09 -9.46
CA THR A 82 -3.28 5.33 -9.46
C THR A 82 -3.10 6.09 -8.14
N GLN A 83 -3.16 5.40 -6.99
CA GLN A 83 -3.01 6.04 -5.68
C GLN A 83 -1.62 6.63 -5.51
N THR A 84 -0.57 5.89 -5.87
CA THR A 84 0.81 6.39 -5.86
C THR A 84 0.94 7.62 -6.74
N SER A 85 0.41 7.59 -7.95
CA SER A 85 0.48 8.71 -8.90
C SER A 85 -0.24 9.96 -8.37
N VAL A 86 -1.41 9.81 -7.75
CA VAL A 86 -2.16 10.93 -7.15
C VAL A 86 -1.40 11.51 -5.97
N VAL A 87 -0.95 10.69 -5.02
CA VAL A 87 -0.21 11.16 -3.84
C VAL A 87 1.06 11.89 -4.25
N LEU A 88 1.90 11.30 -5.11
CA LEU A 88 3.14 11.91 -5.58
C LEU A 88 2.88 13.22 -6.32
N SER A 89 1.90 13.27 -7.23
CA SER A 89 1.61 14.47 -8.02
C SER A 89 1.11 15.61 -7.15
N VAL A 90 0.18 15.34 -6.23
CA VAL A 90 -0.35 16.33 -5.29
C VAL A 90 0.75 16.80 -4.34
N MET A 91 1.59 15.88 -3.83
CA MET A 91 2.69 16.19 -2.92
C MET A 91 3.69 17.15 -3.58
N VAL A 92 4.20 16.80 -4.76
CA VAL A 92 5.17 17.64 -5.51
C VAL A 92 4.60 19.01 -5.83
N PHE A 93 3.35 19.09 -6.28
CA PHE A 93 2.68 20.37 -6.49
C PHE A 93 2.59 21.20 -5.21
N ALA A 94 2.16 20.58 -4.12
CA ALA A 94 2.01 21.21 -2.81
C ALA A 94 3.36 21.69 -2.23
N MET A 95 4.44 20.92 -2.43
CA MET A 95 5.80 21.33 -2.06
C MET A 95 6.24 22.61 -2.81
N GLY A 96 5.94 22.70 -4.09
CA GLY A 96 6.16 23.93 -4.86
C GLY A 96 5.42 25.13 -4.28
N LEU A 97 4.14 24.93 -3.90
CA LEU A 97 3.32 25.96 -3.27
C LEU A 97 3.88 26.36 -1.89
N GLY A 98 4.29 25.37 -1.08
CA GLY A 98 4.93 25.59 0.24
C GLY A 98 6.21 26.41 0.15
N SER A 99 7.06 26.10 -0.84
CA SER A 99 8.27 26.85 -1.14
C SER A 99 7.99 28.32 -1.49
N LEU A 100 6.92 28.59 -2.23
CA LEU A 100 6.49 29.96 -2.52
C LEU A 100 5.95 30.69 -1.29
N LEU A 101 5.17 30.02 -0.46
CA LEU A 101 4.61 30.56 0.78
C LEU A 101 5.70 30.91 1.81
N ALA A 102 6.77 30.10 1.88
CA ALA A 102 7.89 30.33 2.79
C ALA A 102 8.56 31.70 2.61
N LYS A 103 8.48 32.31 1.41
CA LYS A 103 9.00 33.67 1.15
C LYS A 103 8.40 34.74 2.07
N ARG A 104 7.17 34.53 2.56
CA ARG A 104 6.49 35.47 3.47
C ARG A 104 7.05 35.42 4.90
N PHE A 105 7.76 34.36 5.25
CA PHE A 105 8.25 34.11 6.61
C PHE A 105 9.75 34.32 6.81
N THR A 106 10.45 34.83 5.80
CA THR A 106 11.90 35.07 5.82
C THR A 106 12.36 36.10 6.87
N CYS A 107 11.45 36.95 7.38
CA CYS A 107 11.78 37.90 8.46
C CYS A 107 12.14 37.23 9.78
N ARG A 108 11.50 36.07 10.11
CA ARG A 108 11.73 35.31 11.35
C ARG A 108 11.87 33.82 11.03
N PRO A 109 12.91 33.40 10.28
CA PRO A 109 12.99 32.05 9.74
C PRO A 109 13.10 30.98 10.79
N ALA A 110 13.79 31.23 11.93
CA ALA A 110 13.88 30.26 13.02
C ALA A 110 12.51 29.97 13.64
N THR A 111 11.72 31.02 13.91
CA THR A 111 10.36 30.83 14.45
C THR A 111 9.45 30.13 13.47
N ALA A 112 9.51 30.53 12.19
CA ALA A 112 8.70 29.93 11.13
C ALA A 112 9.05 28.45 10.93
N PHE A 113 10.33 28.12 10.88
CA PHE A 113 10.80 26.73 10.77
C PHE A 113 10.30 25.86 11.93
N ALA A 114 10.44 26.33 13.20
CA ALA A 114 9.93 25.58 14.35
C ALA A 114 8.41 25.32 14.29
N LEU A 115 7.64 26.31 13.83
CA LEU A 115 6.19 26.13 13.68
C LEU A 115 5.83 25.18 12.53
N VAL A 116 6.56 25.23 11.42
CA VAL A 116 6.39 24.30 10.29
C VAL A 116 6.69 22.87 10.76
N GLU A 117 7.81 22.66 11.48
CA GLU A 117 8.17 21.33 12.00
C GLU A 117 7.15 20.80 13.03
N CYS A 118 6.65 21.66 13.92
CA CYS A 118 5.58 21.29 14.85
C CYS A 118 4.28 20.91 14.12
N ALA A 119 3.92 21.69 13.10
CA ALA A 119 2.73 21.42 12.29
C ALA A 119 2.90 20.12 11.48
N LEU A 120 4.08 19.92 10.86
CA LEU A 120 4.39 18.71 10.09
C LEU A 120 4.44 17.46 11.00
N ALA A 121 5.08 17.55 12.16
CA ALA A 121 5.10 16.47 13.14
C ALA A 121 3.71 16.06 13.60
N LEU A 122 2.82 17.03 13.80
CA LEU A 122 1.44 16.78 14.20
C LEU A 122 0.61 16.22 13.04
N THR A 123 0.63 16.89 11.88
CA THR A 123 -0.18 16.46 10.72
C THR A 123 0.32 15.15 10.13
N GLY A 124 1.63 14.97 9.97
CA GLY A 124 2.24 13.74 9.49
C GLY A 124 2.09 12.60 10.51
N GLY A 125 2.42 12.86 11.78
CA GLY A 125 2.30 11.84 12.82
C GLY A 125 0.87 11.34 13.07
N LEU A 126 -0.14 12.18 12.87
CA LEU A 126 -1.56 11.80 13.01
C LEU A 126 -2.22 11.38 11.69
N SER A 127 -1.54 11.50 10.54
CA SER A 127 -2.12 11.31 9.20
C SER A 127 -2.77 9.94 9.03
N VAL A 128 -2.08 8.89 9.42
CA VAL A 128 -2.56 7.50 9.31
C VAL A 128 -3.82 7.30 10.13
N LEU A 129 -3.83 7.71 11.39
CA LEU A 129 -5.01 7.57 12.28
C LEU A 129 -6.17 8.45 11.82
N ALA A 130 -5.88 9.66 11.32
CA ALA A 130 -6.90 10.54 10.76
C ALA A 130 -7.56 9.92 9.52
N LEU A 131 -6.77 9.33 8.61
CA LEU A 131 -7.28 8.66 7.42
C LEU A 131 -8.07 7.40 7.75
N TYR A 132 -7.60 6.58 8.69
CA TYR A 132 -8.38 5.44 9.20
C TYR A 132 -9.71 5.89 9.79
N SER A 133 -9.71 6.97 10.58
CA SER A 133 -10.91 7.52 11.18
C SER A 133 -11.88 8.08 10.11
N CYS A 134 -11.36 8.80 9.13
CA CYS A 134 -12.17 9.31 8.02
C CYS A 134 -12.78 8.17 7.20
N TRP A 135 -12.03 7.12 6.98
CA TRP A 135 -12.53 5.95 6.26
C TRP A 135 -13.62 5.23 7.05
N ALA A 136 -13.39 4.95 8.34
CA ALA A 136 -14.31 4.19 9.18
C ALA A 136 -15.64 4.90 9.48
N TRP A 137 -15.64 6.23 9.63
CA TRP A 137 -16.79 6.97 10.13
C TRP A 137 -17.37 8.01 9.17
N ILE A 138 -16.60 8.54 8.24
CA ILE A 138 -17.01 9.66 7.38
C ILE A 138 -17.28 9.21 5.95
N GLY A 139 -16.65 8.12 5.47
CA GLY A 139 -16.78 7.61 4.10
C GLY A 139 -16.18 8.52 3.00
N ARG A 140 -15.46 9.59 3.36
CA ARG A 140 -14.85 10.56 2.41
C ARG A 140 -13.34 10.46 2.38
N TYR A 141 -12.83 9.26 2.31
CA TYR A 141 -11.40 8.96 2.39
C TYR A 141 -10.55 9.68 1.33
N GLN A 142 -10.96 9.65 0.05
CA GLN A 142 -10.19 10.26 -1.05
C GLN A 142 -9.96 11.76 -0.84
N ALA A 143 -11.01 12.49 -0.45
CA ALA A 143 -10.89 13.92 -0.18
C ALA A 143 -9.98 14.21 1.02
N ALA A 144 -10.05 13.39 2.07
CA ALA A 144 -9.18 13.51 3.24
C ALA A 144 -7.72 13.20 2.89
N MET A 145 -7.48 12.17 2.08
CA MET A 145 -6.14 11.80 1.61
C MET A 145 -5.51 12.92 0.78
N VAL A 146 -6.22 13.45 -0.22
CA VAL A 146 -5.73 14.57 -1.03
C VAL A 146 -5.48 15.82 -0.18
N GLY A 147 -6.38 16.12 0.78
CA GLY A 147 -6.23 17.26 1.68
C GLY A 147 -5.02 17.14 2.60
N LEU A 148 -4.80 15.97 3.21
CA LEU A 148 -3.63 15.70 4.06
C LEU A 148 -2.33 15.70 3.24
N THR A 149 -2.32 15.06 2.08
CA THR A 149 -1.17 15.08 1.16
C THR A 149 -0.79 16.50 0.77
N CYS A 150 -1.78 17.32 0.42
CA CYS A 150 -1.56 18.73 0.08
C CYS A 150 -1.01 19.51 1.29
N LEU A 151 -1.56 19.33 2.48
CA LEU A 151 -1.12 20.02 3.70
C LEU A 151 0.31 19.64 4.06
N ILE A 152 0.62 18.34 4.09
CA ILE A 152 1.96 17.82 4.40
C ILE A 152 2.96 18.31 3.33
N GLY A 153 2.61 18.24 2.05
CA GLY A 153 3.45 18.72 0.96
C GLY A 153 3.77 20.22 1.07
N VAL A 154 2.79 21.06 1.42
CA VAL A 154 3.03 22.50 1.66
C VAL A 154 4.02 22.72 2.82
N LEU A 155 3.91 21.96 3.90
CA LEU A 155 4.79 22.07 5.05
C LEU A 155 6.23 21.62 4.70
N ILE A 156 6.40 20.46 4.07
CA ILE A 156 7.70 19.96 3.59
C ILE A 156 8.33 20.97 2.62
N GLY A 157 7.56 21.50 1.65
CA GLY A 157 8.05 22.45 0.70
C GLY A 157 8.52 23.79 1.29
N ALA A 158 8.05 24.14 2.49
CA ALA A 158 8.50 25.33 3.20
C ALA A 158 9.83 25.16 3.93
N GLU A 159 10.27 23.94 4.23
CA GLU A 159 11.48 23.64 5.02
C GLU A 159 12.76 24.16 4.35
N ILE A 160 13.01 23.77 3.09
CA ILE A 160 14.26 24.10 2.38
C ILE A 160 14.50 25.62 2.29
N PRO A 161 13.54 26.46 1.88
CA PRO A 161 13.74 27.92 1.85
C PRO A 161 14.02 28.52 3.23
N LEU A 162 13.40 28.00 4.29
CA LEU A 162 13.63 28.46 5.65
C LEU A 162 15.02 28.05 6.16
N LEU A 163 15.42 26.79 5.95
CA LEU A 163 16.76 26.29 6.30
C LEU A 163 17.86 27.03 5.52
N MET A 164 17.64 27.30 4.23
CA MET A 164 18.53 28.10 3.40
C MET A 164 18.76 29.50 4.01
N THR A 165 17.68 30.15 4.43
CA THR A 165 17.76 31.45 5.10
C THR A 165 18.52 31.37 6.43
N LEU A 166 18.36 30.29 7.19
CA LEU A 166 19.08 30.05 8.45
C LEU A 166 20.57 29.83 8.23
N ILE A 167 20.97 29.02 7.22
CA ILE A 167 22.39 28.81 6.86
C ILE A 167 23.06 30.13 6.46
N GLN A 168 22.40 30.94 5.63
CA GLN A 168 22.92 32.23 5.21
C GLN A 168 23.12 33.23 6.37
N ARG A 169 22.35 33.09 7.46
CA ARG A 169 22.56 33.90 8.70
C ARG A 169 23.74 33.45 9.54
N ILE A 170 24.14 32.17 9.46
CA ILE A 170 25.33 31.67 10.18
C ILE A 170 26.59 32.21 9.55
N ARG A 171 26.67 32.21 8.24
CA ARG A 171 27.80 32.63 7.47
C ARG A 171 27.34 33.32 6.18
N ARG A 172 28.01 34.44 5.82
CA ARG A 172 27.81 35.07 4.49
C ARG A 172 28.53 34.22 3.43
N GLU A 173 28.05 33.01 3.20
CA GLU A 173 28.52 32.14 2.15
C GLU A 173 27.77 32.46 0.84
N ASP A 174 28.38 32.06 -0.28
CA ASP A 174 27.75 32.09 -1.58
C ASP A 174 26.47 31.24 -1.54
N ALA A 175 25.35 31.81 -1.96
CA ALA A 175 24.04 31.16 -1.92
C ALA A 175 24.04 29.80 -2.65
N GLY A 176 24.82 29.66 -3.72
CA GLY A 176 24.96 28.43 -4.48
C GLY A 176 25.57 27.28 -3.69
N ARG A 177 26.63 27.55 -2.90
CA ARG A 177 27.25 26.50 -2.07
C ARG A 177 26.36 26.06 -0.92
N ALA A 178 25.69 27.02 -0.26
CA ALA A 178 24.77 26.71 0.82
C ALA A 178 23.59 25.86 0.30
N ALA A 179 23.09 26.16 -0.89
CA ALA A 179 22.04 25.38 -1.54
C ALA A 179 22.51 23.95 -1.88
N ALA A 180 23.71 23.80 -2.46
CA ALA A 180 24.24 22.50 -2.83
C ALA A 180 24.40 21.57 -1.61
N ASP A 181 24.94 22.09 -0.49
CA ASP A 181 25.09 21.29 0.73
C ASP A 181 23.75 20.91 1.37
N LEU A 182 22.78 21.84 1.33
CA LEU A 182 21.44 21.58 1.86
C LEU A 182 20.71 20.53 1.05
N PHE A 183 20.72 20.63 -0.29
CA PHE A 183 20.13 19.61 -1.17
C PHE A 183 20.83 18.26 -1.05
N ALA A 184 22.17 18.25 -0.87
CA ALA A 184 22.89 16.99 -0.62
C ALA A 184 22.44 16.32 0.68
N ALA A 185 22.29 17.08 1.77
CA ALA A 185 21.79 16.56 3.04
C ALA A 185 20.33 16.06 2.92
N ASP A 186 19.49 16.81 2.21
CA ASP A 186 18.09 16.49 1.93
C ASP A 186 17.95 15.16 1.16
N TYR A 187 18.65 15.02 0.03
CA TYR A 187 18.58 13.79 -0.78
C TYR A 187 19.12 12.56 -0.04
N VAL A 188 20.19 12.71 0.73
CA VAL A 188 20.71 11.59 1.55
C VAL A 188 19.73 11.24 2.67
N GLY A 189 19.10 12.26 3.28
CA GLY A 189 18.03 12.05 4.27
C GLY A 189 16.85 11.30 3.66
N ALA A 190 16.36 11.76 2.52
CA ALA A 190 15.28 11.10 1.80
C ALA A 190 15.62 9.65 1.44
N LEU A 191 16.83 9.38 0.95
CA LEU A 191 17.28 8.01 0.67
C LEU A 191 17.21 7.11 1.91
N ILE A 192 17.73 7.61 3.04
CA ILE A 192 17.71 6.82 4.30
C ILE A 192 16.29 6.64 4.81
N GLY A 193 15.44 7.67 4.79
CA GLY A 193 14.03 7.58 5.17
C GLY A 193 13.26 6.59 4.29
N GLY A 194 13.48 6.67 2.97
CA GLY A 194 12.85 5.78 1.99
C GLY A 194 13.22 4.31 2.18
N LEU A 195 14.47 4.02 2.55
CA LEU A 195 14.91 2.66 2.87
C LEU A 195 14.45 2.23 4.28
N ALA A 196 14.47 3.14 5.25
CA ALA A 196 14.06 2.84 6.61
C ALA A 196 12.56 2.50 6.70
N PHE A 197 11.72 3.10 5.89
CA PHE A 197 10.27 2.87 5.94
C PHE A 197 9.90 1.40 5.73
N PRO A 198 10.16 0.75 4.57
CA PRO A 198 9.73 -0.63 4.32
C PRO A 198 10.53 -1.67 5.09
N PHE A 199 11.80 -1.41 5.43
CA PHE A 199 12.67 -2.43 6.04
C PHE A 199 12.78 -2.33 7.56
N LEU A 200 12.47 -1.18 8.16
CA LEU A 200 12.62 -0.96 9.60
C LEU A 200 11.33 -0.46 10.24
N ILE A 201 10.76 0.66 9.76
CA ILE A 201 9.64 1.33 10.43
C ILE A 201 8.37 0.50 10.31
N LEU A 202 8.00 0.12 9.11
CA LEU A 202 6.77 -0.63 8.85
C LEU A 202 6.78 -2.02 9.53
N PRO A 203 7.87 -2.83 9.46
CA PRO A 203 7.89 -4.13 10.13
C PRO A 203 7.96 -4.04 11.66
N ALA A 204 8.64 -3.00 12.23
CA ALA A 204 8.85 -2.88 13.67
C ALA A 204 7.66 -2.24 14.40
N PHE A 205 7.02 -1.26 13.79
CA PHE A 205 6.01 -0.42 14.45
C PHE A 205 4.62 -0.49 13.80
N GLY A 206 4.54 -0.96 12.55
CA GLY A 206 3.32 -0.85 11.75
C GLY A 206 3.05 0.60 11.28
N PRO A 207 2.01 0.81 10.44
CA PRO A 207 1.80 2.12 9.81
C PRO A 207 1.41 3.22 10.83
N GLY A 208 0.49 2.93 11.75
CA GLY A 208 -0.01 3.94 12.69
C GLY A 208 1.02 4.41 13.72
N THR A 209 1.72 3.46 14.34
CA THR A 209 2.78 3.79 15.32
C THR A 209 4.02 4.34 14.63
N GLY A 210 4.34 3.87 13.42
CA GLY A 210 5.43 4.39 12.59
C GLY A 210 5.29 5.89 12.35
N ALA A 211 4.11 6.35 11.91
CA ALA A 211 3.80 7.76 11.72
C ALA A 211 4.01 8.59 13.00
N LEU A 212 3.53 8.11 14.14
CA LEU A 212 3.68 8.79 15.43
C LEU A 212 5.16 8.92 15.85
N VAL A 213 5.95 7.85 15.68
CA VAL A 213 7.39 7.85 15.96
C VAL A 213 8.11 8.82 15.03
N THR A 214 7.82 8.81 13.75
CA THR A 214 8.37 9.75 12.77
C THR A 214 8.04 11.19 13.13
N GLY A 215 6.79 11.46 13.55
CA GLY A 215 6.37 12.77 14.05
C GLY A 215 7.16 13.23 15.29
N ALA A 216 7.40 12.34 16.23
CA ALA A 216 8.19 12.66 17.41
C ALA A 216 9.66 12.97 17.05
N VAL A 217 10.27 12.20 16.15
CA VAL A 217 11.64 12.44 15.65
C VAL A 217 11.72 13.80 14.97
N ASN A 218 10.76 14.12 14.11
CA ASN A 218 10.70 15.38 13.39
C ASN A 218 10.55 16.58 14.34
N ALA A 219 9.63 16.51 15.31
CA ALA A 219 9.45 17.57 16.32
C ALA A 219 10.74 17.82 17.14
N VAL A 220 11.45 16.75 17.53
CA VAL A 220 12.71 16.86 18.27
C VAL A 220 13.81 17.49 17.40
N ALA A 221 13.92 17.09 16.12
CA ALA A 221 14.90 17.64 15.19
C ALA A 221 14.67 19.16 14.97
N GLY A 222 13.44 19.58 14.70
CA GLY A 222 13.06 20.98 14.55
C GLY A 222 13.32 21.80 15.83
N ALA A 223 12.94 21.24 17.00
CA ALA A 223 13.20 21.87 18.30
C ALA A 223 14.70 22.05 18.55
N ALA A 224 15.52 21.05 18.24
CA ALA A 224 16.98 21.11 18.45
C ALA A 224 17.61 22.27 17.67
N VAL A 225 17.23 22.49 16.42
CA VAL A 225 17.73 23.61 15.61
C VAL A 225 17.38 24.95 16.24
N VAL A 226 16.11 25.15 16.56
CA VAL A 226 15.61 26.49 16.93
C VAL A 226 15.85 26.79 18.38
N LEU A 227 15.60 25.86 19.29
CA LEU A 227 15.66 26.09 20.72
C LEU A 227 17.08 25.97 21.29
N TRP A 228 17.96 25.25 20.61
CA TRP A 228 19.36 25.09 21.04
C TRP A 228 20.32 25.95 20.22
N LEU A 229 20.27 25.88 18.86
CA LEU A 229 21.23 26.58 17.99
C LEU A 229 20.85 28.06 17.80
N PHE A 230 19.59 28.37 17.47
CA PHE A 230 19.11 29.73 17.21
C PHE A 230 18.40 30.36 18.42
N ARG A 231 18.67 29.91 19.64
CA ARG A 231 17.98 30.33 20.86
C ARG A 231 18.00 31.84 21.14
N GLU A 232 18.94 32.59 20.56
CA GLU A 232 19.09 34.04 20.75
C GLU A 232 18.23 34.84 19.74
N GLU A 233 17.73 34.22 18.69
CA GLU A 233 16.94 34.89 17.66
C GLU A 233 15.50 35.16 18.10
N PRO A 234 14.73 34.20 18.65
CA PRO A 234 13.40 34.46 19.18
C PRO A 234 13.46 35.22 20.52
N PRO A 235 12.58 36.23 20.71
CA PRO A 235 12.44 36.86 22.03
C PRO A 235 12.01 35.83 23.09
N PRO A 236 12.33 36.08 24.39
CA PRO A 236 12.11 35.06 25.45
C PRO A 236 10.65 34.56 25.54
N ARG A 237 9.67 35.42 25.28
CA ARG A 237 8.25 35.02 25.24
C ARG A 237 7.95 34.07 24.09
N VAL A 238 8.47 34.32 22.90
CA VAL A 238 8.27 33.44 21.71
C VAL A 238 9.00 32.12 21.91
N ARG A 239 10.19 32.15 22.50
CA ARG A 239 10.96 30.94 22.83
C ARG A 239 10.21 30.05 23.83
N LEU A 240 9.59 30.62 24.86
CA LEU A 240 8.75 29.86 25.79
C LEU A 240 7.54 29.28 25.11
N LEU A 241 6.91 30.04 24.21
CA LEU A 241 5.78 29.54 23.38
C LEU A 241 6.21 28.36 22.51
N LEU A 242 7.38 28.44 21.83
CA LEU A 242 7.89 27.35 21.00
C LEU A 242 8.19 26.09 21.83
N TRP A 243 8.78 26.24 23.02
CA TRP A 243 8.94 25.12 23.95
C TRP A 243 7.60 24.50 24.33
N GLY A 244 6.61 25.34 24.64
CA GLY A 244 5.24 24.89 24.92
C GLY A 244 4.61 24.16 23.73
N CYS A 245 4.74 24.67 22.50
CA CYS A 245 4.25 24.02 21.27
C CYS A 245 4.91 22.65 21.05
N CYS A 246 6.24 22.58 21.11
CA CYS A 246 6.95 21.30 20.95
C CYS A 246 6.56 20.28 22.02
N ALA A 247 6.49 20.71 23.29
CA ALA A 247 6.07 19.85 24.39
C ALA A 247 4.62 19.36 24.20
N LEU A 248 3.72 20.25 23.76
CA LEU A 248 2.33 19.89 23.47
C LEU A 248 2.22 18.89 22.32
N VAL A 249 2.95 19.11 21.21
CA VAL A 249 2.97 18.17 20.07
C VAL A 249 3.47 16.81 20.52
N LEU A 250 4.59 16.73 21.23
CA LEU A 250 5.12 15.47 21.75
C LEU A 250 4.17 14.79 22.74
N ALA A 251 3.51 15.57 23.60
CA ALA A 251 2.50 15.03 24.53
C ALA A 251 1.28 14.49 23.80
N LEU A 252 0.80 15.19 22.75
CA LEU A 252 -0.31 14.72 21.91
C LEU A 252 0.06 13.45 21.15
N LEU A 253 1.24 13.40 20.54
CA LEU A 253 1.71 12.19 19.84
C LEU A 253 1.86 11.01 20.81
N ALA A 254 2.42 11.25 22.00
CA ALA A 254 2.56 10.21 23.04
C ALA A 254 1.19 9.73 23.57
N ALA A 255 0.27 10.64 23.81
CA ALA A 255 -1.10 10.29 24.22
C ALA A 255 -1.81 9.48 23.12
N THR A 256 -1.69 9.90 21.85
CA THR A 256 -2.26 9.18 20.72
C THR A 256 -1.61 7.80 20.58
N ALA A 257 -0.30 7.67 20.77
CA ALA A 257 0.39 6.38 20.76
C ALA A 257 -0.13 5.45 21.87
N ALA A 258 -0.38 5.97 23.06
CA ALA A 258 -0.94 5.19 24.17
C ALA A 258 -2.36 4.68 23.88
N TRP A 259 -3.13 5.41 23.08
CA TRP A 259 -4.51 5.05 22.71
C TRP A 259 -4.65 4.48 21.29
N SER A 260 -3.57 4.46 20.50
CA SER A 260 -3.60 4.00 19.10
C SER A 260 -4.23 2.61 18.94
N GLY A 261 -3.89 1.67 19.80
CA GLY A 261 -4.46 0.32 19.78
C GLY A 261 -5.96 0.26 20.09
N ALA A 262 -6.50 1.21 20.86
CA ALA A 262 -7.95 1.30 21.10
C ALA A 262 -8.67 1.91 19.89
N ILE A 263 -8.10 2.99 19.32
CA ILE A 263 -8.62 3.66 18.13
C ILE A 263 -8.61 2.69 16.94
N GLU A 264 -7.52 1.98 16.72
CA GLU A 264 -7.36 1.02 15.64
C GLU A 264 -8.35 -0.15 15.76
N ARG A 265 -8.54 -0.70 16.95
CA ARG A 265 -9.58 -1.73 17.21
C ARG A 265 -10.98 -1.21 16.94
N SER A 266 -11.31 0.00 17.41
CA SER A 266 -12.62 0.60 17.19
C SER A 266 -12.85 0.89 15.70
N ALA A 267 -11.87 1.43 14.99
CA ALA A 267 -11.94 1.69 13.56
C ALA A 267 -12.09 0.38 12.76
N ARG A 268 -11.30 -0.66 13.10
CA ARG A 268 -11.46 -1.98 12.49
C ARG A 268 -12.84 -2.58 12.76
N SER A 269 -13.35 -2.49 13.99
CA SER A 269 -14.69 -2.99 14.29
C SER A 269 -15.78 -2.25 13.51
N ALA A 270 -15.64 -0.93 13.32
CA ALA A 270 -16.53 -0.14 12.49
C ALA A 270 -16.45 -0.52 11.00
N LEU A 271 -15.23 -0.78 10.51
CA LEU A 271 -14.94 -1.17 9.14
C LEU A 271 -15.51 -2.52 8.75
N TYR A 272 -15.27 -3.53 9.59
CA TYR A 272 -15.67 -4.90 9.28
C TYR A 272 -17.06 -5.25 9.80
N GLY A 273 -17.74 -4.33 10.50
CA GLY A 273 -19.11 -4.49 10.99
C GLY A 273 -19.31 -5.65 11.98
N ALA A 274 -18.21 -6.20 12.50
CA ALA A 274 -18.20 -7.34 13.41
C ALA A 274 -16.98 -7.29 14.33
N GLN A 275 -17.00 -8.07 15.42
CA GLN A 275 -15.87 -8.19 16.31
C GLN A 275 -14.67 -8.80 15.56
N VAL A 276 -13.59 -8.02 15.44
CA VAL A 276 -12.32 -8.48 14.89
C VAL A 276 -11.65 -9.38 15.92
N ARG A 277 -11.44 -10.65 15.56
CA ARG A 277 -10.81 -11.65 16.40
C ARG A 277 -9.30 -11.72 16.20
N VAL A 278 -8.88 -11.70 14.94
CA VAL A 278 -7.47 -11.68 14.55
C VAL A 278 -7.29 -10.62 13.49
N ALA A 279 -6.25 -9.83 13.64
CA ALA A 279 -5.76 -8.93 12.60
C ALA A 279 -4.25 -9.04 12.57
N THR A 280 -3.71 -9.54 11.48
CA THR A 280 -2.28 -9.78 11.32
C THR A 280 -1.83 -9.24 9.96
N HIS A 281 -0.70 -8.55 9.95
CA HIS A 281 0.02 -8.16 8.74
C HIS A 281 1.14 -9.16 8.51
N SER A 282 1.07 -9.86 7.38
CA SER A 282 2.19 -10.62 6.87
C SER A 282 3.01 -9.75 5.89
N ARG A 283 4.10 -10.29 5.39
CA ARG A 283 4.84 -9.63 4.30
C ARG A 283 4.11 -9.67 2.95
N TYR A 284 3.00 -10.40 2.86
CA TYR A 284 2.26 -10.64 1.62
C TYR A 284 0.89 -9.96 1.60
N GLN A 285 0.20 -9.95 2.74
CA GLN A 285 -1.17 -9.45 2.85
C GLN A 285 -1.55 -9.11 4.29
N GLU A 286 -2.58 -8.29 4.47
CA GLU A 286 -3.29 -8.19 5.75
C GLU A 286 -4.36 -9.29 5.82
N ILE A 287 -4.38 -9.99 6.95
CA ILE A 287 -5.35 -11.03 7.24
C ILE A 287 -6.19 -10.57 8.42
N VAL A 288 -7.49 -10.39 8.21
CA VAL A 288 -8.44 -10.05 9.27
C VAL A 288 -9.50 -11.14 9.38
N LEU A 289 -9.64 -11.67 10.58
CA LEU A 289 -10.65 -12.67 10.90
C LEU A 289 -11.67 -12.08 11.86
N THR A 290 -12.95 -12.13 11.48
CA THR A 290 -14.05 -11.60 12.26
C THR A 290 -15.08 -12.68 12.59
N GLY A 291 -15.92 -12.43 13.58
CA GLY A 291 -16.95 -13.35 14.04
C GLY A 291 -16.55 -14.13 15.29
N PRO A 292 -17.50 -14.86 15.89
CA PRO A 292 -17.25 -15.66 17.09
C PRO A 292 -16.33 -16.85 16.80
N ALA A 293 -15.71 -17.39 17.86
CA ALA A 293 -14.84 -18.57 17.74
C ALA A 293 -15.61 -19.83 17.28
N GLU A 294 -16.87 -19.94 17.71
CA GLU A 294 -17.78 -21.03 17.37
C GLU A 294 -19.01 -20.48 16.64
N GLY A 295 -18.84 -20.09 15.36
CA GLY A 295 -19.95 -19.50 14.59
C GLY A 295 -19.49 -19.01 13.23
N PRO A 296 -20.37 -18.34 12.49
CA PRO A 296 -20.04 -17.88 11.16
C PRO A 296 -18.90 -16.87 11.20
N LEU A 297 -17.75 -17.28 10.67
CA LEU A 297 -16.58 -16.43 10.54
C LEU A 297 -16.52 -15.76 9.17
N ARG A 298 -15.80 -14.65 9.11
CA ARG A 298 -15.45 -13.97 7.88
C ARG A 298 -13.94 -13.75 7.84
N LEU A 299 -13.32 -14.14 6.74
CA LEU A 299 -11.90 -13.93 6.49
C LEU A 299 -11.75 -12.84 5.42
N TYR A 300 -11.04 -11.79 5.76
CA TYR A 300 -10.70 -10.73 4.83
C TYR A 300 -9.20 -10.80 4.51
N ARG A 301 -8.86 -10.57 3.25
CA ARG A 301 -7.49 -10.39 2.75
C ARG A 301 -7.38 -9.03 2.10
N ASP A 302 -6.45 -8.21 2.54
CA ASP A 302 -6.26 -6.83 2.05
C ASP A 302 -7.57 -6.03 1.99
N GLY A 303 -8.36 -6.11 3.07
CA GLY A 303 -9.64 -5.43 3.19
C GLY A 303 -10.82 -6.05 2.41
N ARG A 304 -10.58 -7.03 1.53
CA ARG A 304 -11.61 -7.71 0.73
C ARG A 304 -12.09 -8.99 1.41
N LEU A 305 -13.40 -9.23 1.41
CA LEU A 305 -13.98 -10.46 1.94
C LEU A 305 -13.60 -11.65 1.04
N ALA A 306 -12.76 -12.53 1.55
CA ALA A 306 -12.30 -13.73 0.85
C ALA A 306 -13.15 -14.96 1.18
N VAL A 307 -13.58 -15.10 2.45
CA VAL A 307 -14.35 -16.25 2.93
C VAL A 307 -15.50 -15.79 3.81
N CYS A 308 -16.69 -16.26 3.50
CA CYS A 308 -17.88 -16.15 4.35
C CYS A 308 -18.29 -17.55 4.80
N GLY A 309 -18.29 -17.80 6.10
CA GLY A 309 -18.50 -19.13 6.68
C GLY A 309 -19.69 -19.92 6.12
N PRO A 310 -20.89 -19.33 5.95
CA PRO A 310 -22.03 -20.01 5.37
C PRO A 310 -21.89 -20.46 3.92
N ASP A 311 -21.10 -19.75 3.11
CA ASP A 311 -20.97 -19.95 1.66
C ASP A 311 -19.57 -20.39 1.21
N GLU A 312 -18.65 -20.60 2.13
CA GLU A 312 -17.22 -20.87 1.87
C GLU A 312 -16.99 -22.05 0.92
N TYR A 313 -17.89 -23.05 0.98
CA TYR A 313 -17.80 -24.26 0.17
C TYR A 313 -18.00 -24.01 -1.32
N ARG A 314 -18.76 -22.97 -1.71
CA ARG A 314 -19.13 -22.72 -3.12
C ARG A 314 -17.93 -22.63 -4.05
N GLY A 315 -16.97 -21.80 -3.68
CA GLY A 315 -15.76 -21.60 -4.46
C GLY A 315 -14.83 -22.81 -4.43
N SER A 316 -14.68 -23.42 -3.27
CA SER A 316 -13.81 -24.58 -3.08
C SER A 316 -14.32 -25.81 -3.80
N GLU A 317 -15.63 -26.13 -3.68
CA GLU A 317 -16.26 -27.22 -4.42
C GLU A 317 -16.17 -27.02 -5.94
N ALA A 318 -16.42 -25.78 -6.41
CA ALA A 318 -16.36 -25.47 -7.83
C ALA A 318 -14.96 -25.59 -8.42
N LEU A 319 -13.92 -25.23 -7.67
CA LEU A 319 -12.53 -25.38 -8.10
C LEU A 319 -12.12 -26.87 -8.16
N VAL A 320 -12.50 -27.64 -7.17
CA VAL A 320 -11.97 -28.99 -6.91
C VAL A 320 -12.73 -30.07 -7.67
N HIS A 321 -14.05 -30.21 -7.46
CA HIS A 321 -14.78 -31.37 -7.95
C HIS A 321 -14.79 -31.56 -9.46
N PRO A 322 -14.92 -30.51 -10.31
CA PRO A 322 -14.81 -30.68 -11.76
C PRO A 322 -13.42 -31.12 -12.23
N ALA A 323 -12.37 -30.68 -11.53
CA ALA A 323 -11.01 -31.08 -11.83
C ALA A 323 -10.71 -32.55 -11.43
N MET A 324 -11.38 -33.04 -10.41
CA MET A 324 -11.22 -34.42 -9.90
C MET A 324 -12.16 -35.43 -10.58
N ALA A 325 -13.05 -34.98 -11.48
CA ALA A 325 -14.16 -35.78 -12.01
C ALA A 325 -13.75 -36.94 -12.93
N ALA A 326 -12.61 -36.83 -13.61
CA ALA A 326 -12.22 -37.84 -14.61
C ALA A 326 -10.69 -37.94 -14.74
N GLY A 327 -10.19 -39.15 -14.96
CA GLY A 327 -8.77 -39.46 -15.10
C GLY A 327 -8.02 -39.58 -13.76
N PRO A 328 -6.69 -39.66 -13.75
CA PRO A 328 -5.91 -39.86 -12.55
C PRO A 328 -6.02 -38.67 -11.60
N ASP A 329 -6.09 -38.92 -10.30
CA ASP A 329 -6.24 -37.91 -9.22
C ASP A 329 -5.39 -38.21 -7.97
N ALA A 330 -4.46 -39.14 -8.08
CA ALA A 330 -3.66 -39.59 -6.94
C ALA A 330 -2.70 -38.53 -6.38
N ARG A 331 -2.16 -37.66 -7.24
CA ARG A 331 -1.20 -36.65 -6.86
C ARG A 331 -1.72 -35.27 -7.23
N VAL A 332 -1.99 -34.45 -6.23
CA VAL A 332 -2.57 -33.11 -6.42
C VAL A 332 -1.57 -32.04 -6.01
N LEU A 333 -1.45 -30.99 -6.83
CA LEU A 333 -0.76 -29.75 -6.52
C LEU A 333 -1.80 -28.65 -6.32
N LEU A 334 -1.77 -28.01 -5.15
CA LEU A 334 -2.58 -26.83 -4.86
C LEU A 334 -1.66 -25.61 -4.78
N LEU A 335 -1.82 -24.67 -5.70
CA LEU A 335 -1.12 -23.39 -5.76
C LEU A 335 -2.01 -22.33 -5.09
N GLY A 336 -1.58 -21.79 -3.96
CA GLY A 336 -2.41 -21.05 -3.02
C GLY A 336 -3.23 -21.96 -2.11
N GLY A 337 -4.34 -21.45 -1.58
CA GLY A 337 -5.27 -22.24 -0.73
C GLY A 337 -4.74 -22.54 0.67
N GLY A 338 -3.85 -21.68 1.20
CA GLY A 338 -3.29 -21.79 2.54
C GLY A 338 -4.32 -21.70 3.68
N ASP A 339 -5.58 -21.34 3.40
CA ASP A 339 -6.72 -21.41 4.32
C ASP A 339 -7.25 -22.84 4.53
N GLY A 340 -6.84 -23.79 3.68
CA GLY A 340 -7.21 -25.20 3.77
C GLY A 340 -8.60 -25.57 3.26
N LEU A 341 -9.38 -24.62 2.72
CA LEU A 341 -10.77 -24.90 2.28
C LEU A 341 -10.82 -25.73 1.00
N ALA A 342 -10.07 -25.35 -0.03
CA ALA A 342 -9.95 -26.15 -1.25
C ALA A 342 -9.29 -27.50 -0.96
N LEU A 343 -8.31 -27.53 -0.07
CA LEU A 343 -7.64 -28.75 0.37
C LEU A 343 -8.61 -29.73 1.04
N ARG A 344 -9.54 -29.24 1.85
CA ARG A 344 -10.62 -30.05 2.44
C ARG A 344 -11.42 -30.81 1.38
N GLU A 345 -11.81 -30.11 0.31
CA GLU A 345 -12.56 -30.73 -0.77
C GLU A 345 -11.73 -31.75 -1.57
N VAL A 346 -10.44 -31.49 -1.80
CA VAL A 346 -9.52 -32.47 -2.40
C VAL A 346 -9.44 -33.75 -1.60
N LEU A 347 -9.29 -33.65 -0.27
CA LEU A 347 -9.14 -34.81 0.62
C LEU A 347 -10.40 -35.69 0.76
N ARG A 348 -11.55 -35.20 0.32
CA ARG A 348 -12.81 -35.98 0.23
C ARG A 348 -12.80 -37.00 -0.93
N HIS A 349 -11.89 -36.88 -1.89
CA HIS A 349 -11.72 -37.85 -2.96
C HIS A 349 -10.85 -39.01 -2.53
N GLY A 350 -11.39 -40.23 -2.58
CA GLY A 350 -10.71 -41.42 -2.09
C GLY A 350 -9.46 -41.83 -2.88
N GLY A 351 -9.35 -41.39 -4.14
CA GLY A 351 -8.21 -41.63 -5.02
C GLY A 351 -6.95 -40.84 -4.64
N VAL A 352 -7.08 -39.81 -3.82
CA VAL A 352 -5.97 -38.91 -3.45
C VAL A 352 -4.99 -39.58 -2.49
N HIS A 353 -3.74 -39.72 -2.92
CA HIS A 353 -2.64 -40.30 -2.15
C HIS A 353 -1.71 -39.25 -1.58
N SER A 354 -1.50 -38.13 -2.29
CA SER A 354 -0.65 -37.05 -1.82
C SER A 354 -1.08 -35.69 -2.37
N VAL A 355 -1.02 -34.68 -1.53
CA VAL A 355 -1.28 -33.28 -1.89
C VAL A 355 -0.08 -32.44 -1.49
N LEU A 356 0.39 -31.63 -2.41
CA LEU A 356 1.35 -30.57 -2.13
C LEU A 356 0.65 -29.22 -2.23
N VAL A 357 0.63 -28.48 -1.14
CA VAL A 357 0.15 -27.10 -1.07
C VAL A 357 1.34 -26.16 -1.18
N VAL A 358 1.31 -25.21 -2.09
CA VAL A 358 2.34 -24.15 -2.23
C VAL A 358 1.68 -22.82 -2.00
N ASP A 359 1.88 -22.24 -0.83
CA ASP A 359 1.32 -20.94 -0.45
C ASP A 359 2.44 -19.99 0.00
N ALA A 360 2.35 -18.74 -0.44
CA ALA A 360 3.37 -17.75 -0.13
C ALA A 360 3.31 -17.27 1.33
N ASP A 361 2.14 -17.38 1.99
CA ASP A 361 1.91 -16.72 3.27
C ASP A 361 1.88 -17.67 4.47
N PRO A 362 3.02 -17.79 5.20
CA PRO A 362 3.07 -18.60 6.42
C PRO A 362 2.11 -18.12 7.52
N ALA A 363 1.68 -16.85 7.50
CA ALA A 363 0.75 -16.36 8.49
C ALA A 363 -0.66 -16.91 8.26
N LEU A 364 -1.07 -17.05 6.99
CA LEU A 364 -2.35 -17.66 6.62
C LEU A 364 -2.40 -19.13 6.98
N THR A 365 -1.39 -19.92 6.59
CA THR A 365 -1.31 -21.35 6.89
C THR A 365 -1.25 -21.63 8.40
N ARG A 366 -0.53 -20.79 9.15
CA ARG A 366 -0.49 -20.85 10.60
C ARG A 366 -1.86 -20.54 11.22
N LEU A 367 -2.52 -19.47 10.76
CA LEU A 367 -3.85 -19.09 11.22
C LEU A 367 -4.87 -20.20 10.96
N ALA A 368 -4.84 -20.82 9.78
CA ALA A 368 -5.72 -21.93 9.40
C ALA A 368 -5.55 -23.17 10.28
N ARG A 369 -4.36 -23.39 10.85
CA ARG A 369 -4.11 -24.47 11.80
C ARG A 369 -4.46 -24.12 13.25
N THR A 370 -4.25 -22.86 13.65
CA THR A 370 -4.30 -22.46 15.07
C THR A 370 -5.62 -21.82 15.48
N ASP A 371 -6.32 -21.13 14.56
CA ASP A 371 -7.62 -20.55 14.87
C ASP A 371 -8.71 -21.63 14.90
N PRO A 372 -9.44 -21.80 16.03
CA PRO A 372 -10.42 -22.87 16.17
C PRO A 372 -11.52 -22.85 15.11
N GLY A 373 -12.03 -21.65 14.74
CA GLY A 373 -13.10 -21.52 13.78
C GLY A 373 -12.64 -21.84 12.35
N LEU A 374 -11.48 -21.34 11.93
CA LEU A 374 -10.95 -21.60 10.60
C LEU A 374 -10.46 -23.05 10.46
N ALA A 375 -9.83 -23.61 11.50
CA ALA A 375 -9.44 -25.01 11.56
C ALA A 375 -10.65 -25.96 11.51
N ALA A 376 -11.73 -25.63 12.19
CA ALA A 376 -12.98 -26.39 12.12
C ALA A 376 -13.61 -26.28 10.73
N LEU A 377 -13.63 -25.09 10.14
CA LEU A 377 -14.20 -24.84 8.81
C LEU A 377 -13.42 -25.60 7.72
N SER A 378 -12.10 -25.62 7.79
CA SER A 378 -11.24 -26.38 6.87
C SER A 378 -11.18 -27.88 7.18
N GLY A 379 -11.85 -28.36 8.25
CA GLY A 379 -11.77 -29.75 8.70
C GLY A 379 -10.36 -30.20 9.07
N ARG A 380 -9.50 -29.28 9.53
CA ARG A 380 -8.06 -29.50 9.82
C ARG A 380 -7.29 -30.13 8.64
N SER A 381 -7.69 -29.82 7.43
CA SER A 381 -7.13 -30.42 6.21
C SER A 381 -5.61 -30.28 6.09
N LEU A 382 -5.03 -29.18 6.61
CA LEU A 382 -3.59 -28.95 6.61
C LEU A 382 -2.78 -29.90 7.53
N ASP A 383 -3.45 -30.64 8.42
CA ASP A 383 -2.83 -31.58 9.33
C ASP A 383 -2.98 -33.05 8.84
N ASP A 384 -3.63 -33.28 7.68
CA ASP A 384 -3.78 -34.62 7.09
C ASP A 384 -2.41 -35.20 6.69
N PRO A 385 -2.11 -36.47 7.00
CA PRO A 385 -0.79 -37.09 6.71
C PRO A 385 -0.45 -37.15 5.21
N ARG A 386 -1.42 -37.07 4.32
CA ARG A 386 -1.22 -36.99 2.85
C ARG A 386 -0.74 -35.63 2.39
N VAL A 387 -0.80 -34.60 3.24
CA VAL A 387 -0.57 -33.19 2.88
C VAL A 387 0.86 -32.77 3.25
N ARG A 388 1.48 -32.07 2.33
CA ARG A 388 2.73 -31.32 2.55
C ARG A 388 2.50 -29.86 2.18
N VAL A 389 2.96 -28.95 3.00
CA VAL A 389 2.90 -27.50 2.74
C VAL A 389 4.30 -26.99 2.45
N ALA A 390 4.45 -26.29 1.34
CA ALA A 390 5.65 -25.54 0.99
C ALA A 390 5.32 -24.04 1.07
N GLU A 391 5.96 -23.34 1.99
CA GLU A 391 5.83 -21.89 2.18
C GLU A 391 6.72 -21.17 1.18
N ALA A 392 6.20 -20.89 -0.03
CA ALA A 392 6.93 -20.26 -1.11
C ALA A 392 5.98 -19.52 -2.06
N ASP A 393 6.48 -18.49 -2.75
CA ASP A 393 5.76 -17.87 -3.86
C ASP A 393 5.50 -18.91 -4.95
N PRO A 394 4.24 -19.14 -5.38
CA PRO A 394 3.91 -20.15 -6.37
C PRO A 394 4.69 -20.05 -7.68
N LEU A 395 4.95 -18.83 -8.18
CA LEU A 395 5.72 -18.65 -9.41
C LEU A 395 7.19 -19.02 -9.22
N GLU A 396 7.81 -18.58 -8.14
CA GLU A 396 9.20 -18.89 -7.82
C GLU A 396 9.38 -20.39 -7.55
N TRP A 397 8.41 -20.99 -6.86
CA TRP A 397 8.41 -22.43 -6.65
C TRP A 397 8.33 -23.20 -7.97
N LEU A 398 7.41 -22.84 -8.87
CA LEU A 398 7.28 -23.46 -10.20
C LEU A 398 8.56 -23.33 -11.03
N ARG A 399 9.29 -22.23 -10.90
CA ARG A 399 10.61 -22.03 -11.56
C ARG A 399 11.70 -22.92 -10.99
N SER A 400 11.63 -23.23 -9.71
CA SER A 400 12.66 -24.03 -9.01
C SER A 400 12.54 -25.54 -9.22
N VAL A 401 11.32 -26.01 -9.55
CA VAL A 401 11.04 -27.45 -9.70
C VAL A 401 11.42 -27.93 -11.10
N ARG A 402 12.18 -29.05 -11.15
CA ARG A 402 12.44 -29.75 -12.42
C ARG A 402 11.25 -30.65 -12.76
N PRO A 403 10.76 -30.64 -14.01
CA PRO A 403 9.63 -31.48 -14.44
C PRO A 403 9.85 -32.99 -14.25
N SER A 404 11.12 -33.43 -14.34
CA SER A 404 11.49 -34.84 -14.11
C SER A 404 11.30 -35.31 -12.69
N ASP A 405 11.26 -34.40 -11.72
CA ASP A 405 11.31 -34.75 -10.30
C ASP A 405 9.92 -34.91 -9.70
N ARG A 406 8.91 -34.27 -10.30
CA ARG A 406 7.52 -34.29 -9.80
C ARG A 406 6.53 -34.15 -10.94
N THR A 407 5.54 -35.02 -10.95
CA THR A 407 4.36 -34.92 -11.83
C THR A 407 3.09 -34.99 -11.00
N PHE A 408 2.09 -34.22 -11.39
CA PHE A 408 0.80 -34.15 -10.71
C PHE A 408 -0.34 -34.51 -11.68
N ASP A 409 -1.31 -35.20 -11.16
CA ASP A 409 -2.49 -35.60 -11.93
C ASP A 409 -3.48 -34.45 -12.02
N VAL A 410 -3.55 -33.64 -10.96
CA VAL A 410 -4.39 -32.45 -10.91
C VAL A 410 -3.59 -31.30 -10.31
N VAL A 411 -3.65 -30.15 -10.97
CA VAL A 411 -3.15 -28.87 -10.47
C VAL A 411 -4.33 -27.93 -10.24
N LEU A 412 -4.42 -27.36 -9.06
CA LEU A 412 -5.47 -26.41 -8.68
C LEU A 412 -4.83 -25.07 -8.38
N ALA A 413 -5.26 -24.01 -9.05
CA ALA A 413 -4.80 -22.64 -8.81
C ALA A 413 -5.89 -21.87 -8.05
N ASP A 414 -5.75 -21.81 -6.73
CA ASP A 414 -6.58 -21.03 -5.82
C ASP A 414 -5.85 -19.74 -5.43
N LEU A 415 -5.62 -18.92 -6.43
CA LEU A 415 -4.83 -17.70 -6.36
C LEU A 415 -5.72 -16.46 -6.52
N PRO A 416 -5.28 -15.29 -6.03
CA PRO A 416 -6.00 -14.04 -6.24
C PRO A 416 -6.20 -13.76 -7.74
N VAL A 417 -7.35 -13.21 -8.09
CA VAL A 417 -7.66 -12.78 -9.48
C VAL A 417 -6.69 -11.69 -9.96
N PRO A 418 -6.49 -11.50 -11.27
CA PRO A 418 -5.52 -10.57 -11.83
C PRO A 418 -5.99 -9.11 -11.68
N ALA A 419 -5.99 -8.58 -10.46
CA ALA A 419 -6.46 -7.23 -10.14
C ALA A 419 -5.34 -6.17 -10.18
N ASP A 420 -4.11 -6.55 -9.86
CA ASP A 420 -2.96 -5.65 -9.75
C ASP A 420 -1.67 -6.30 -10.28
N SER A 421 -0.59 -5.52 -10.37
CA SER A 421 0.70 -6.01 -10.87
C SER A 421 1.29 -7.18 -10.07
N GLY A 422 0.95 -7.30 -8.79
CA GLY A 422 1.41 -8.37 -7.91
C GLY A 422 0.70 -9.69 -8.18
N THR A 423 -0.58 -9.66 -8.55
CA THR A 423 -1.44 -10.82 -8.80
C THR A 423 -1.43 -11.27 -10.26
N VAL A 424 -1.23 -10.35 -11.20
CA VAL A 424 -1.15 -10.62 -12.65
C VAL A 424 -0.12 -11.70 -12.99
N LYS A 425 1.01 -11.77 -12.28
CA LYS A 425 2.07 -12.77 -12.50
C LYS A 425 1.56 -14.22 -12.39
N PHE A 426 0.54 -14.48 -11.56
CA PHE A 426 -0.05 -15.80 -11.36
C PHE A 426 -1.03 -16.21 -12.46
N HIS A 427 -1.35 -15.27 -13.37
CA HIS A 427 -2.25 -15.51 -14.51
C HIS A 427 -1.54 -15.31 -15.85
N SER A 428 -0.20 -15.19 -15.83
CA SER A 428 0.60 -15.07 -17.03
C SER A 428 0.72 -16.39 -17.80
N GLN A 429 0.94 -16.30 -19.11
CA GLN A 429 1.18 -17.49 -19.94
C GLN A 429 2.40 -18.29 -19.47
N GLU A 430 3.43 -17.60 -18.94
CA GLU A 430 4.63 -18.23 -18.40
C GLU A 430 4.31 -19.06 -17.15
N PHE A 431 3.47 -18.53 -16.26
CA PHE A 431 3.01 -19.25 -15.07
C PHE A 431 2.28 -20.54 -15.47
N TYR A 432 1.31 -20.43 -16.38
CA TYR A 432 0.58 -21.60 -16.86
C TYR A 432 1.45 -22.57 -17.64
N GLY A 433 2.43 -22.08 -18.41
CA GLY A 433 3.41 -22.91 -19.07
C GLY A 433 4.27 -23.72 -18.11
N LEU A 434 4.69 -23.12 -16.99
CA LEU A 434 5.40 -23.83 -15.93
C LEU A 434 4.52 -24.86 -15.22
N ALA A 435 3.29 -24.51 -14.87
CA ALA A 435 2.34 -25.42 -14.24
C ALA A 435 2.01 -26.63 -15.16
N THR A 436 1.84 -26.39 -16.47
CA THR A 436 1.58 -27.44 -17.47
C THR A 436 2.71 -28.47 -17.54
N ARG A 437 3.96 -28.07 -17.39
CA ARG A 437 5.11 -29.00 -17.39
C ARG A 437 5.08 -30.01 -16.25
N LEU A 438 4.35 -29.72 -15.19
CA LEU A 438 4.22 -30.59 -14.02
C LEU A 438 3.00 -31.53 -14.12
N LEU A 439 2.15 -31.38 -15.14
CA LEU A 439 1.01 -32.28 -15.35
C LEU A 439 1.46 -33.65 -15.88
N SER A 440 0.91 -34.71 -15.30
CA SER A 440 1.03 -36.06 -15.82
C SER A 440 0.25 -36.21 -17.15
N PRO A 441 0.50 -37.23 -17.96
CA PRO A 441 -0.32 -37.53 -19.13
C PRO A 441 -1.81 -37.66 -18.75
N GLY A 442 -2.66 -36.86 -19.38
CA GLY A 442 -4.10 -36.77 -19.02
C GLY A 442 -4.39 -35.92 -17.76
N GLY A 443 -3.39 -35.27 -17.21
CA GLY A 443 -3.54 -34.36 -16.08
C GLY A 443 -4.33 -33.09 -16.41
N ARG A 444 -4.88 -32.45 -15.40
CA ARG A 444 -5.80 -31.30 -15.52
C ARG A 444 -5.37 -30.16 -14.63
N LEU A 445 -5.62 -28.94 -15.11
CA LEU A 445 -5.43 -27.70 -14.36
C LEU A 445 -6.80 -27.02 -14.19
N ALA A 446 -7.19 -26.72 -12.96
CA ALA A 446 -8.33 -25.87 -12.68
C ALA A 446 -7.88 -24.54 -12.09
N VAL A 447 -8.48 -23.45 -12.55
CA VAL A 447 -8.12 -22.08 -12.17
C VAL A 447 -9.36 -21.30 -11.77
N ARG A 448 -9.30 -20.59 -10.66
CA ARG A 448 -10.28 -19.57 -10.29
C ARG A 448 -10.06 -18.33 -11.17
N ALA A 449 -11.08 -17.89 -11.88
CA ALA A 449 -10.98 -16.82 -12.87
C ALA A 449 -11.69 -15.51 -12.48
N GLY A 450 -12.24 -15.44 -11.26
CA GLY A 450 -12.92 -14.25 -10.76
C GLY A 450 -14.43 -14.21 -11.01
N GLY A 451 -15.03 -13.04 -10.79
CA GLY A 451 -16.46 -12.77 -10.99
C GLY A 451 -16.78 -12.01 -12.26
N GLU A 452 -15.81 -11.26 -12.78
CA GLU A 452 -15.98 -10.43 -13.98
C GLU A 452 -15.71 -11.19 -15.27
N ARG A 453 -16.43 -10.84 -16.33
CA ARG A 453 -16.25 -11.49 -17.64
C ARG A 453 -14.88 -11.23 -18.25
N GLU A 454 -14.36 -10.03 -18.05
CA GLU A 454 -13.06 -9.64 -18.59
C GLU A 454 -11.94 -10.48 -17.98
N GLU A 455 -11.97 -10.66 -16.67
CA GLU A 455 -11.03 -11.52 -15.92
C GLU A 455 -11.05 -12.96 -16.45
N LEU A 456 -12.27 -13.55 -16.63
CA LEU A 456 -12.43 -14.89 -17.15
C LEU A 456 -11.74 -15.08 -18.50
N TRP A 457 -11.97 -14.15 -19.44
CA TRP A 457 -11.41 -14.29 -20.78
C TRP A 457 -9.92 -13.96 -20.84
N GLN A 458 -9.44 -13.13 -19.94
CA GLN A 458 -8.02 -12.84 -19.79
C GLN A 458 -7.26 -14.07 -19.27
N VAL A 459 -7.78 -14.72 -18.23
CA VAL A 459 -7.24 -15.99 -17.70
C VAL A 459 -7.30 -17.09 -18.75
N GLU A 460 -8.40 -17.21 -19.49
CA GLU A 460 -8.52 -18.19 -20.59
C GLU A 460 -7.47 -17.96 -21.67
N SER A 461 -7.23 -16.72 -22.04
CA SER A 461 -6.20 -16.37 -23.05
C SER A 461 -4.81 -16.81 -22.62
N GLY A 462 -4.45 -16.64 -21.34
CA GLY A 462 -3.19 -17.12 -20.79
C GLY A 462 -3.04 -18.64 -20.84
N LEU A 463 -4.09 -19.38 -20.46
CA LEU A 463 -4.12 -20.85 -20.52
C LEU A 463 -3.98 -21.37 -21.94
N ARG A 464 -4.67 -20.75 -22.88
CA ARG A 464 -4.60 -21.13 -24.30
C ARG A 464 -3.25 -20.80 -24.92
N ALA A 465 -2.66 -19.66 -24.55
CA ALA A 465 -1.30 -19.31 -24.96
C ALA A 465 -0.26 -20.29 -24.42
N ALA A 466 -0.51 -20.90 -23.25
CA ALA A 466 0.30 -22.00 -22.71
C ALA A 466 0.05 -23.36 -23.39
N GLY A 467 -0.79 -23.44 -24.44
CA GLY A 467 -1.07 -24.65 -25.22
C GLY A 467 -2.17 -25.54 -24.68
N LEU A 468 -2.95 -25.08 -23.70
CA LEU A 468 -4.05 -25.85 -23.10
C LEU A 468 -5.39 -25.62 -23.81
N ARG A 469 -6.23 -26.64 -23.81
CA ARG A 469 -7.64 -26.54 -24.15
C ARG A 469 -8.46 -26.27 -22.90
N THR A 470 -9.44 -25.39 -22.99
CA THR A 470 -10.15 -24.83 -21.84
C THR A 470 -11.66 -25.02 -21.95
N ILE A 471 -12.30 -25.24 -20.81
CA ILE A 471 -13.76 -25.15 -20.66
C ILE A 471 -14.04 -24.14 -19.53
N PRO A 472 -14.68 -23.00 -19.83
CA PRO A 472 -15.18 -22.08 -18.83
C PRO A 472 -16.45 -22.63 -18.19
N TYR A 473 -16.60 -22.44 -16.89
CA TYR A 473 -17.83 -22.74 -16.16
C TYR A 473 -18.01 -21.78 -14.99
N ALA A 474 -19.21 -21.65 -14.49
CA ALA A 474 -19.51 -20.80 -13.37
C ALA A 474 -20.51 -21.47 -12.43
N VAL A 475 -20.45 -21.09 -11.18
CA VAL A 475 -21.37 -21.52 -10.13
C VAL A 475 -22.17 -20.31 -9.66
N ALA A 476 -23.48 -20.49 -9.52
CA ALA A 476 -24.37 -19.43 -9.06
C ALA A 476 -24.05 -19.07 -7.60
N GLY A 477 -24.09 -17.78 -7.32
CA GLY A 477 -23.75 -17.23 -6.02
C GLY A 477 -22.24 -17.14 -5.76
N SER A 478 -21.85 -16.12 -5.04
CA SER A 478 -20.46 -15.88 -4.62
C SER A 478 -20.16 -16.69 -3.34
N ALA A 479 -18.89 -16.96 -3.06
CA ALA A 479 -18.43 -17.46 -1.76
C ALA A 479 -18.73 -16.49 -0.60
N THR A 480 -19.33 -15.35 -0.91
CA THR A 480 -19.67 -14.27 0.03
C THR A 480 -21.16 -13.89 0.00
N ALA A 481 -22.00 -14.62 -0.77
CA ALA A 481 -23.39 -14.24 -1.05
C ALA A 481 -24.27 -14.09 0.21
N SER A 482 -24.07 -14.94 1.22
CA SER A 482 -24.81 -14.87 2.49
C SER A 482 -24.24 -13.88 3.50
N CYS A 483 -23.09 -13.27 3.22
CA CYS A 483 -22.51 -12.25 4.05
C CYS A 483 -22.75 -10.89 3.38
N PRO A 484 -23.57 -10.01 3.96
CA PRO A 484 -23.71 -8.67 3.41
C PRO A 484 -22.34 -7.99 3.40
N PRO A 485 -22.08 -7.15 2.38
CA PRO A 485 -20.84 -6.41 2.29
C PRO A 485 -20.63 -5.61 3.58
N GLY A 486 -19.41 -5.62 4.10
CA GLY A 486 -19.07 -4.83 5.28
C GLY A 486 -19.12 -3.34 4.97
N PRO A 487 -19.22 -2.46 6.01
CA PRO A 487 -19.17 -1.02 5.80
C PRO A 487 -17.97 -0.55 4.99
N ALA A 488 -16.85 -1.26 5.05
CA ALA A 488 -15.64 -1.01 4.29
C ALA A 488 -15.81 -1.22 2.78
N GLU A 489 -16.48 -2.28 2.36
CA GLU A 489 -16.75 -2.54 0.95
C GLU A 489 -17.74 -1.52 0.36
N ASN A 490 -18.67 -1.02 1.17
CA ASN A 490 -19.58 0.07 0.78
C ASN A 490 -18.86 1.42 0.72
N ALA A 491 -17.80 1.64 1.52
CA ALA A 491 -17.02 2.88 1.55
C ALA A 491 -15.94 2.94 0.45
N ALA A 492 -15.49 1.80 -0.08
CA ALA A 492 -14.50 1.72 -1.15
C ALA A 492 -15.00 2.18 -2.53
N GLY A 493 -16.17 2.83 -2.59
CA GLY A 493 -16.60 3.59 -3.75
C GLY A 493 -17.43 2.80 -4.75
N ARG A 494 -18.43 2.05 -4.28
CA ARG A 494 -19.55 1.69 -5.16
C ARG A 494 -20.20 2.97 -5.67
N THR A 495 -20.00 3.29 -6.93
CA THR A 495 -20.72 4.38 -7.58
C THR A 495 -22.19 3.99 -7.73
N ALA A 496 -23.07 4.98 -7.91
CA ALA A 496 -24.49 4.71 -8.24
C ALA A 496 -24.64 3.84 -9.50
N ALA A 497 -23.62 3.77 -10.36
CA ALA A 497 -23.54 2.89 -11.51
C ALA A 497 -23.38 1.41 -11.08
N ASP A 498 -22.62 1.13 -10.03
CA ASP A 498 -22.44 -0.24 -9.50
C ASP A 498 -23.73 -0.76 -8.86
N ALA A 499 -24.49 0.11 -8.19
CA ALA A 499 -25.80 -0.22 -7.62
C ALA A 499 -26.87 -0.50 -8.71
N VAL A 500 -26.79 0.18 -9.86
CA VAL A 500 -27.66 -0.09 -11.03
C VAL A 500 -27.21 -1.38 -11.72
N ALA A 501 -25.91 -1.67 -11.78
CA ALA A 501 -25.38 -2.93 -12.29
C ALA A 501 -25.87 -4.13 -11.45
N GLU A 502 -25.99 -3.99 -10.14
CA GLU A 502 -26.48 -5.03 -9.23
C GLU A 502 -27.98 -5.37 -9.48
N THR A 503 -28.79 -4.40 -9.92
CA THR A 503 -30.21 -4.62 -10.30
C THR A 503 -30.33 -5.35 -11.65
N VAL A 504 -29.29 -5.28 -12.49
CA VAL A 504 -29.17 -6.03 -13.76
C VAL A 504 -28.46 -7.37 -13.55
N ALA A 505 -27.78 -7.54 -12.41
CA ALA A 505 -26.92 -8.68 -12.06
C ALA A 505 -27.68 -9.97 -11.68
N GLU A 506 -29.01 -10.04 -11.79
CA GLU A 506 -29.74 -11.33 -11.72
C GLU A 506 -29.28 -12.35 -12.80
N THR A 507 -28.37 -11.96 -13.69
CA THR A 507 -27.84 -12.77 -14.79
C THR A 507 -26.32 -12.95 -14.79
N GLU A 508 -25.55 -12.36 -13.85
CA GLU A 508 -24.09 -12.51 -13.81
C GLU A 508 -23.68 -13.80 -13.07
N PRO A 509 -22.69 -14.55 -13.59
CA PRO A 509 -22.18 -15.73 -12.91
C PRO A 509 -21.46 -15.31 -11.62
N GLY A 510 -21.87 -15.86 -10.48
CA GLY A 510 -21.34 -15.48 -9.18
C GLY A 510 -19.83 -15.70 -9.02
N GLN A 511 -19.28 -16.77 -9.57
CA GLN A 511 -17.86 -17.07 -9.60
C GLN A 511 -17.51 -17.95 -10.78
N SER A 512 -16.52 -17.55 -11.58
CA SER A 512 -16.10 -18.25 -12.80
C SER A 512 -14.81 -19.02 -12.60
N PHE A 513 -14.72 -20.15 -13.30
CA PHE A 513 -13.58 -21.07 -13.27
C PHE A 513 -13.24 -21.55 -14.67
N LEU A 514 -12.02 -22.03 -14.84
CA LEU A 514 -11.54 -22.65 -16.06
C LEU A 514 -10.96 -24.03 -15.75
N LEU A 515 -11.46 -25.03 -16.42
CA LEU A 515 -10.84 -26.36 -16.46
C LEU A 515 -10.04 -26.49 -17.74
N ALA A 516 -8.77 -26.87 -17.62
CA ALA A 516 -7.82 -26.91 -18.72
C ALA A 516 -7.02 -28.23 -18.73
N SER A 517 -6.69 -28.73 -19.92
CA SER A 517 -5.76 -29.83 -20.12
C SER A 517 -5.17 -29.83 -21.54
N ALA A 518 -4.22 -30.72 -21.83
CA ALA A 518 -3.62 -30.83 -23.16
C ALA A 518 -4.66 -31.26 -24.23
N ALA A 519 -5.61 -32.12 -23.88
CA ALA A 519 -6.77 -32.47 -24.67
C ALA A 519 -8.00 -31.71 -24.16
N GLN A 520 -9.16 -31.84 -24.86
CA GLN A 520 -10.41 -31.27 -24.36
C GLN A 520 -10.76 -31.90 -23.01
N PRO A 521 -10.77 -31.15 -21.88
CA PRO A 521 -11.08 -31.73 -20.59
C PRO A 521 -12.55 -32.13 -20.51
N PRO A 522 -12.88 -33.30 -19.94
CA PRO A 522 -14.28 -33.64 -19.66
C PRO A 522 -14.77 -32.83 -18.46
N LEU A 523 -15.91 -32.15 -18.61
CA LEU A 523 -16.57 -31.44 -17.54
C LEU A 523 -17.69 -32.30 -16.93
N GLY A 524 -17.55 -32.63 -15.64
CA GLY A 524 -18.50 -33.48 -14.94
C GLY A 524 -18.22 -33.55 -13.44
N LEU A 525 -18.79 -34.56 -12.81
CA LEU A 525 -18.56 -34.93 -11.43
C LEU A 525 -18.17 -36.40 -11.34
N ALA A 526 -17.24 -36.77 -10.47
CA ALA A 526 -16.88 -38.15 -10.26
C ALA A 526 -18.06 -38.93 -9.63
N PRO A 527 -18.39 -40.14 -10.12
CA PRO A 527 -19.51 -40.91 -9.59
C PRO A 527 -19.37 -41.23 -8.09
N ASP A 528 -18.15 -41.46 -7.64
CA ASP A 528 -17.82 -41.86 -6.27
C ASP A 528 -17.47 -40.66 -5.36
N ALA A 529 -17.53 -39.44 -5.91
CA ALA A 529 -17.26 -38.24 -5.10
C ALA A 529 -18.50 -37.85 -4.28
N PRO A 530 -18.30 -37.26 -3.10
CA PRO A 530 -19.41 -36.67 -2.36
C PRO A 530 -20.10 -35.60 -3.22
N PRO A 531 -21.44 -35.58 -3.26
CA PRO A 531 -22.16 -34.60 -4.07
C PRO A 531 -21.83 -33.19 -3.59
N PRO A 532 -21.51 -32.25 -4.50
CA PRO A 532 -21.31 -30.86 -4.13
C PRO A 532 -22.62 -30.22 -3.65
N ARG A 533 -22.54 -29.32 -2.71
CA ARG A 533 -23.66 -28.55 -2.16
C ARG A 533 -24.03 -27.37 -3.09
N ALA A 534 -23.05 -26.83 -3.79
CA ALA A 534 -23.17 -25.58 -4.55
C ALA A 534 -23.82 -25.75 -5.92
N PHE A 535 -23.72 -26.91 -6.54
CA PHE A 535 -24.14 -27.11 -7.95
C PHE A 535 -24.41 -28.57 -8.29
N THR A 536 -25.06 -28.79 -9.41
CA THR A 536 -25.30 -30.13 -9.98
C THR A 536 -24.50 -30.31 -11.27
N ALA A 537 -24.33 -31.55 -11.73
CA ALA A 537 -23.62 -31.84 -12.96
C ALA A 537 -24.31 -31.19 -14.19
N ASP A 538 -25.64 -31.12 -14.18
CA ASP A 538 -26.40 -30.48 -15.27
C ASP A 538 -26.26 -28.94 -15.22
N GLY A 539 -26.33 -28.36 -14.03
CA GLY A 539 -26.07 -26.92 -13.83
C GLY A 539 -24.69 -26.52 -14.31
N LEU A 540 -23.68 -27.35 -14.00
CA LEU A 540 -22.30 -27.14 -14.45
C LEU A 540 -22.19 -27.15 -15.98
N ARG A 541 -22.78 -28.14 -16.63
CA ARG A 541 -22.80 -28.24 -18.10
C ARG A 541 -23.56 -27.08 -18.76
N ALA A 542 -24.69 -26.71 -18.20
CA ALA A 542 -25.48 -25.58 -18.69
C ALA A 542 -24.74 -24.25 -18.58
N SER A 543 -24.01 -24.01 -17.45
CA SER A 543 -23.18 -22.81 -17.28
C SER A 543 -22.03 -22.78 -18.28
N ALA A 544 -21.35 -23.91 -18.51
CA ALA A 544 -20.26 -24.00 -19.48
C ALA A 544 -20.73 -23.75 -20.93
N ALA A 545 -21.89 -24.30 -21.32
CA ALA A 545 -22.50 -24.05 -22.63
C ALA A 545 -22.78 -22.56 -22.81
N ARG A 546 -23.40 -21.92 -21.82
CA ARG A 546 -23.68 -20.46 -21.81
C ARG A 546 -22.43 -19.62 -21.97
N LEU A 547 -21.40 -19.86 -21.13
CA LEU A 547 -20.15 -19.12 -21.20
C LEU A 547 -19.40 -19.34 -22.51
N THR A 548 -19.47 -20.55 -23.09
CA THR A 548 -18.86 -20.84 -24.39
C THR A 548 -19.49 -20.00 -25.51
N VAL A 549 -20.80 -19.77 -25.47
CA VAL A 549 -21.51 -18.88 -26.43
C VAL A 549 -21.11 -17.41 -26.20
N LEU A 550 -20.89 -17.00 -24.97
CA LEU A 550 -20.52 -15.64 -24.61
C LEU A 550 -19.01 -15.32 -24.81
N ARG A 551 -18.24 -16.30 -25.29
CA ARG A 551 -16.81 -16.07 -25.57
C ARG A 551 -16.64 -14.99 -26.62
N PRO A 552 -15.80 -13.97 -26.38
CA PRO A 552 -15.59 -12.88 -27.33
C PRO A 552 -14.93 -13.40 -28.62
N ALA A 553 -15.37 -12.88 -29.76
CA ALA A 553 -14.78 -13.21 -31.06
C ALA A 553 -13.29 -12.83 -31.16
N ARG A 554 -12.90 -11.80 -30.43
CA ARG A 554 -11.49 -11.39 -30.23
C ARG A 554 -11.19 -11.49 -28.74
N PRO A 555 -10.53 -12.57 -28.30
CA PRO A 555 -10.14 -12.71 -26.91
C PRO A 555 -9.12 -11.63 -26.53
N PRO A 556 -9.08 -11.18 -25.28
CA PRO A 556 -8.04 -10.29 -24.80
C PRO A 556 -6.65 -10.92 -24.98
N ALA A 557 -5.61 -10.08 -25.03
CA ALA A 557 -4.23 -10.57 -25.07
C ALA A 557 -3.91 -11.38 -23.82
N ALA A 558 -3.11 -12.43 -23.97
CA ALA A 558 -2.63 -13.19 -22.82
C ALA A 558 -1.71 -12.31 -21.96
N LEU A 559 -1.87 -12.40 -20.65
CA LEU A 559 -0.97 -11.75 -19.71
C LEU A 559 0.42 -12.38 -19.80
N THR A 560 1.45 -11.54 -19.75
CA THR A 560 2.85 -11.97 -19.72
C THR A 560 3.58 -11.29 -18.58
N LEU A 561 4.69 -11.87 -18.14
CA LEU A 561 5.53 -11.27 -17.10
C LEU A 561 6.23 -9.97 -17.54
N LEU A 562 6.39 -9.76 -18.85
CA LEU A 562 7.05 -8.58 -19.43
C LEU A 562 6.06 -7.48 -19.87
N GLY A 563 4.80 -7.82 -20.03
CA GLY A 563 3.75 -6.90 -20.45
C GLY A 563 2.46 -7.25 -19.73
N PRO A 564 2.30 -6.86 -18.46
CA PRO A 564 1.14 -7.23 -17.66
C PRO A 564 -0.16 -6.54 -18.11
N ARG A 565 -0.11 -5.55 -18.99
CA ARG A 565 -1.27 -4.96 -19.75
C ARG A 565 -0.80 -4.06 -20.87
#